data_26ee529461b4010af88ad5cff00fadb6
#
_entry.id   26ee529461b4010af88ad5cff00fadb6
#
_cell.length_a   1.000
_cell.length_b   1.000
_cell.length_c   1.000
_cell.angle_alpha   90.00
_cell.angle_beta   90.00
_cell.angle_gamma   90.00
#
_symmetry.space_group_name_H-M   'P 1'
#
loop_
_entity.id
_entity.type
_entity.pdbx_description
1 polymer ?
#
loop_
_entity_poly.entity_id
_entity_poly.type
_entity_poly.pdbx_seq_one_letter_code
_entity_poly.pdbx_strand_id
1 'polypeptide(L)'
;MSLTFTEENHEYCWNGKPVVSVTQVLKPLTKLWTNGADLERARQEGRAIHRMVELECKGELDRESLPEWLQPIYAEWLKFVAMTGFELRLSEKPLYHRTYAYAGTPDLDGILTKVKGKPFAVIDV
;
A
#
# COMPACT_ATOMS: atom_id res chain seq x y z
N MET A 1 -0.57 5.16 24.44
CA MET A 1 -1.58 4.97 23.37
C MET A 1 -0.97 4.17 22.25
N SER A 2 -1.56 3.05 21.91
CA SER A 2 -0.98 2.16 20.91
C SER A 2 -2.03 1.58 19.97
N LEU A 3 -1.66 1.51 18.71
CA LEU A 3 -2.37 0.79 17.68
C LEU A 3 -1.67 -0.55 17.48
N THR A 4 -2.43 -1.64 17.53
CA THR A 4 -1.92 -2.98 17.25
C THR A 4 -2.66 -3.58 16.07
N PHE A 5 -1.96 -4.42 15.31
CA PHE A 5 -2.53 -5.15 14.18
C PHE A 5 -2.17 -6.62 14.29
N THR A 6 -3.17 -7.49 14.19
CA THR A 6 -3.00 -8.95 14.23
C THR A 6 -3.27 -9.50 12.83
N GLU A 7 -2.23 -10.01 12.17
CA GLU A 7 -2.35 -10.54 10.80
C GLU A 7 -3.30 -11.73 10.71
N GLU A 8 -3.27 -12.61 11.69
CA GLU A 8 -4.08 -13.82 11.72
C GLU A 8 -5.56 -13.54 11.53
N ASN A 9 -6.08 -12.52 12.23
CA ASN A 9 -7.48 -12.13 12.19
C ASN A 9 -7.73 -10.87 11.37
N HIS A 10 -6.68 -10.26 10.84
CA HIS A 10 -6.74 -8.96 10.16
C HIS A 10 -7.48 -7.94 11.04
N GLU A 11 -7.12 -7.89 12.32
CA GLU A 11 -7.80 -7.09 13.33
C GLU A 11 -6.92 -5.94 13.82
N TYR A 12 -7.50 -4.74 13.87
CA TYR A 12 -6.86 -3.56 14.45
C TYR A 12 -7.45 -3.29 15.83
N CYS A 13 -6.58 -2.96 16.79
CA CYS A 13 -6.98 -2.55 18.12
C CYS A 13 -6.31 -1.24 18.51
N TRP A 14 -7.10 -0.32 19.04
CA TRP A 14 -6.60 0.95 19.58
C TRP A 14 -6.78 0.93 21.10
N ASN A 15 -5.66 1.01 21.83
CA ASN A 15 -5.64 0.90 23.28
C ASN A 15 -6.36 -0.36 23.80
N GLY A 16 -6.18 -1.49 23.11
CA GLY A 16 -6.78 -2.77 23.48
C GLY A 16 -8.24 -2.96 23.04
N LYS A 17 -8.83 -1.98 22.36
CA LYS A 17 -10.22 -2.08 21.87
C LYS A 17 -10.23 -2.30 20.35
N PRO A 18 -11.02 -3.27 19.85
CA PRO A 18 -11.15 -3.48 18.40
C PRO A 18 -11.70 -2.23 17.71
N VAL A 19 -11.12 -1.89 16.55
CA VAL A 19 -11.57 -0.79 15.70
C VAL A 19 -11.78 -1.29 14.27
N VAL A 20 -12.68 -0.65 13.53
CA VAL A 20 -12.95 -1.03 12.15
C VAL A 20 -11.76 -0.68 11.26
N SER A 21 -11.50 -1.52 10.26
CA SER A 21 -10.49 -1.25 9.24
C SER A 21 -11.10 -0.49 8.06
N VAL A 22 -10.25 0.14 7.27
CA VAL A 22 -10.68 0.80 6.03
C VAL A 22 -11.42 -0.19 5.12
N THR A 23 -10.91 -1.41 5.00
CA THR A 23 -11.55 -2.47 4.20
C THR A 23 -12.95 -2.79 4.69
N GLN A 24 -13.16 -2.86 6.01
CA GLN A 24 -14.47 -3.11 6.59
C GLN A 24 -15.44 -1.96 6.33
N VAL A 25 -14.96 -0.71 6.43
CA VAL A 25 -15.77 0.47 6.15
C VAL A 25 -16.22 0.48 4.67
N LEU A 26 -15.34 0.11 3.76
CA LEU A 26 -15.59 0.13 2.31
C LEU A 26 -16.33 -1.11 1.80
N LYS A 27 -16.41 -2.17 2.60
CA LYS A 27 -16.98 -3.45 2.17
C LYS A 27 -18.36 -3.35 1.51
N PRO A 28 -19.33 -2.54 2.01
CA PRO A 28 -20.62 -2.40 1.35
C PRO A 28 -20.55 -1.80 -0.05
N LEU A 29 -19.47 -1.08 -0.36
CA LEU A 29 -19.28 -0.40 -1.66
C LEU A 29 -18.48 -1.24 -2.64
N THR A 30 -17.87 -2.34 -2.18
CA THR A 30 -17.02 -3.19 -3.01
C THR A 30 -17.66 -4.56 -3.19
N LYS A 31 -18.09 -4.86 -4.43
CA LYS A 31 -18.55 -6.19 -4.81
C LYS A 31 -17.63 -6.71 -5.89
N LEU A 32 -16.99 -7.84 -5.63
CA LEU A 32 -16.12 -8.50 -6.59
C LEU A 32 -16.95 -9.52 -7.39
N TRP A 33 -16.97 -9.35 -8.71
CA TRP A 33 -17.72 -10.19 -9.65
C TRP A 33 -16.81 -11.14 -10.43
N THR A 34 -15.65 -11.47 -9.88
CA THR A 34 -14.68 -12.34 -10.53
C THR A 34 -14.78 -13.76 -9.99
N ASN A 35 -14.45 -14.76 -10.83
CA ASN A 35 -14.32 -16.13 -10.36
C ASN A 35 -13.04 -16.29 -9.51
N GLY A 36 -12.96 -17.39 -8.72
CA GLY A 36 -11.86 -17.59 -7.79
C GLY A 36 -10.48 -17.66 -8.44
N ALA A 37 -10.38 -18.22 -9.65
CA ALA A 37 -9.10 -18.33 -10.36
C ALA A 37 -8.59 -16.96 -10.81
N ASP A 38 -9.46 -16.13 -11.36
CA ASP A 38 -9.09 -14.76 -11.78
C ASP A 38 -8.71 -13.90 -10.58
N LEU A 39 -9.44 -14.05 -9.48
CA LEU A 39 -9.15 -13.31 -8.25
C LEU A 39 -7.78 -13.69 -7.68
N GLU A 40 -7.44 -14.99 -7.64
CA GLU A 40 -6.15 -15.45 -7.15
C GLU A 40 -5.00 -14.95 -8.02
N ARG A 41 -5.18 -14.99 -9.34
CA ARG A 41 -4.19 -14.44 -10.28
C ARG A 41 -3.97 -12.94 -10.05
N ALA A 42 -5.05 -12.17 -9.88
CA ALA A 42 -4.97 -10.75 -9.60
C ALA A 42 -4.24 -10.47 -8.28
N ARG A 43 -4.49 -11.29 -7.25
CA ARG A 43 -3.79 -11.17 -5.96
C ARG A 43 -2.29 -11.42 -6.10
N GLN A 44 -1.90 -12.45 -6.85
CA GLN A 44 -0.49 -12.78 -7.07
C GLN A 44 0.22 -11.68 -7.83
N GLU A 45 -0.41 -11.15 -8.88
CA GLU A 45 0.13 -10.03 -9.64
C GLU A 45 0.27 -8.78 -8.77
N GLY A 46 -0.74 -8.49 -7.97
CA GLY A 46 -0.72 -7.36 -7.03
C GLY A 46 0.41 -7.46 -6.01
N ARG A 47 0.61 -8.64 -5.42
CA ARG A 47 1.71 -8.88 -4.46
C ARG A 47 3.07 -8.67 -5.11
N ALA A 48 3.24 -9.12 -6.35
CA ALA A 48 4.49 -8.94 -7.07
C ALA A 48 4.78 -7.46 -7.34
N ILE A 49 3.75 -6.68 -7.71
CA ILE A 49 3.89 -5.24 -7.93
C ILE A 49 4.23 -4.52 -6.63
N HIS A 50 3.51 -4.81 -5.54
CA HIS A 50 3.79 -4.23 -4.22
C HIS A 50 5.22 -4.50 -3.77
N ARG A 51 5.66 -5.74 -3.93
CA ARG A 51 7.02 -6.14 -3.54
C ARG A 51 8.07 -5.43 -4.36
N MET A 52 7.84 -5.31 -5.68
CA MET A 52 8.74 -4.59 -6.56
C MET A 52 8.91 -3.13 -6.15
N VAL A 53 7.79 -2.43 -5.92
CA VAL A 53 7.81 -1.02 -5.53
C VAL A 53 8.48 -0.85 -4.16
N GLU A 54 8.17 -1.71 -3.20
CA GLU A 54 8.79 -1.68 -1.87
C GLU A 54 10.31 -1.85 -1.96
N LEU A 55 10.78 -2.85 -2.70
CA LEU A 55 12.21 -3.11 -2.86
C LEU A 55 12.92 -1.98 -3.58
N GLU A 56 12.29 -1.39 -4.60
CA GLU A 56 12.86 -0.24 -5.30
C GLU A 56 12.98 0.98 -4.37
N CYS A 57 11.97 1.24 -3.55
CA CYS A 57 12.02 2.34 -2.59
C CYS A 57 13.12 2.15 -1.55
N LYS A 58 13.42 0.92 -1.18
CA LYS A 58 14.49 0.58 -0.23
C LYS A 58 15.86 0.46 -0.88
N GLY A 59 15.95 0.56 -2.21
CA GLY A 59 17.19 0.40 -2.94
C GLY A 59 17.68 -1.06 -3.00
N GLU A 60 16.80 -2.02 -2.76
CA GLU A 60 17.14 -3.46 -2.69
C GLU A 60 16.65 -4.25 -3.89
N LEU A 61 16.03 -3.61 -4.88
CA LEU A 61 15.48 -4.30 -6.03
C LEU A 61 16.59 -4.80 -6.97
N ASP A 62 16.55 -6.09 -7.28
CA ASP A 62 17.38 -6.68 -8.33
C ASP A 62 16.64 -6.53 -9.67
N ARG A 63 17.04 -5.52 -10.44
CA ARG A 63 16.41 -5.18 -11.72
C ARG A 63 16.57 -6.28 -12.77
N GLU A 64 17.67 -7.03 -12.70
CA GLU A 64 17.95 -8.09 -13.67
C GLU A 64 17.02 -9.30 -13.48
N SER A 65 16.53 -9.51 -12.26
CA SER A 65 15.64 -10.62 -11.96
C SER A 65 14.15 -10.30 -12.19
N LEU A 66 13.79 -9.07 -12.61
CA LEU A 66 12.40 -8.71 -12.85
C LEU A 66 11.80 -9.51 -14.02
N PRO A 67 10.63 -10.15 -13.79
CA PRO A 67 9.90 -10.78 -14.89
C PRO A 67 9.56 -9.77 -15.99
N GLU A 68 9.47 -10.25 -17.21
CA GLU A 68 9.20 -9.39 -18.38
C GLU A 68 7.89 -8.60 -18.21
N TRP A 69 6.85 -9.20 -17.65
CA TRP A 69 5.55 -8.54 -17.50
C TRP A 69 5.57 -7.39 -16.47
N LEU A 70 6.54 -7.39 -15.53
CA LEU A 70 6.70 -6.31 -14.55
C LEU A 70 7.50 -5.12 -15.09
N GLN A 71 8.27 -5.29 -16.14
CA GLN A 71 9.15 -4.23 -16.65
C GLN A 71 8.40 -2.96 -17.07
N PRO A 72 7.28 -3.03 -17.81
CA PRO A 72 6.50 -1.82 -18.11
C PRO A 72 5.95 -1.12 -16.87
N ILE A 73 5.53 -1.90 -15.87
CA ILE A 73 5.01 -1.38 -14.61
C ILE A 73 6.11 -0.67 -13.85
N TYR A 74 7.30 -1.26 -13.80
CA TYR A 74 8.47 -0.65 -13.18
C TYR A 74 8.83 0.68 -13.87
N ALA A 75 8.79 0.71 -15.20
CA ALA A 75 9.06 1.94 -15.95
C ALA A 75 8.06 3.06 -15.60
N GLU A 76 6.79 2.73 -15.44
CA GLU A 76 5.78 3.70 -15.02
C GLU A 76 6.03 4.22 -13.59
N TRP A 77 6.44 3.35 -12.67
CA TRP A 77 6.83 3.75 -11.33
C TRP A 77 8.00 4.74 -11.36
N LEU A 78 9.02 4.45 -12.17
CA LEU A 78 10.18 5.34 -12.32
C LEU A 78 9.78 6.71 -12.87
N LYS A 79 8.84 6.76 -13.81
CA LYS A 79 8.30 8.04 -14.31
C LYS A 79 7.61 8.82 -13.20
N PHE A 80 6.79 8.16 -12.40
CA PHE A 80 6.11 8.79 -11.26
C PHE A 80 7.13 9.40 -10.30
N VAL A 81 8.15 8.64 -9.92
CA VAL A 81 9.21 9.12 -9.02
C VAL A 81 9.96 10.31 -9.63
N ALA A 82 10.28 10.24 -10.93
CA ALA A 82 10.98 11.33 -11.61
C ALA A 82 10.12 12.61 -11.66
N MET A 83 8.81 12.49 -11.87
CA MET A 83 7.90 13.63 -11.94
C MET A 83 7.63 14.26 -10.58
N THR A 84 7.51 13.47 -9.53
CA THR A 84 7.06 13.92 -8.21
C THR A 84 8.19 14.05 -7.19
N GLY A 85 9.34 13.41 -7.44
CA GLY A 85 10.43 13.34 -6.48
C GLY A 85 10.06 12.54 -5.23
N PHE A 86 9.22 11.51 -5.38
CA PHE A 86 8.74 10.71 -4.25
C PHE A 86 9.89 10.10 -3.47
N GLU A 87 9.85 10.28 -2.14
CA GLU A 87 10.77 9.66 -1.19
C GLU A 87 9.95 8.90 -0.14
N LEU A 88 10.26 7.61 0.03
CA LEU A 88 9.58 6.77 1.00
C LEU A 88 9.90 7.19 2.42
N ARG A 89 8.86 7.33 3.26
CA ARG A 89 9.00 7.55 4.69
C ARG A 89 8.65 6.29 5.47
N LEU A 90 7.51 5.70 5.17
CA LEU A 90 7.04 4.47 5.81
C LEU A 90 6.39 3.55 4.78
N SER A 91 6.56 2.23 4.94
CA SER A 91 5.87 1.24 4.13
C SER A 91 5.10 0.27 5.03
N GLU A 92 3.86 -0.02 4.65
CA GLU A 92 3.00 -1.00 5.31
C GLU A 92 2.89 -0.82 6.84
N LYS A 93 2.89 0.43 7.32
CA LYS A 93 2.72 0.72 8.75
C LYS A 93 1.25 0.99 9.05
N PRO A 94 0.65 0.29 10.05
CA PRO A 94 -0.72 0.57 10.47
C PRO A 94 -0.90 1.99 10.98
N LEU A 95 -1.99 2.63 10.57
CA LEU A 95 -2.37 3.98 10.99
C LEU A 95 -3.80 3.99 11.55
N TYR A 96 -4.05 4.88 12.50
CA TYR A 96 -5.34 5.04 13.15
C TYR A 96 -5.85 6.48 13.04
N HIS A 97 -7.10 6.64 12.62
CA HIS A 97 -7.75 7.95 12.56
C HIS A 97 -8.52 8.21 13.85
N ARG A 98 -8.06 9.16 14.64
CA ARG A 98 -8.59 9.41 15.98
C ARG A 98 -10.03 9.95 15.98
N THR A 99 -10.37 10.79 15.01
CA THR A 99 -11.68 11.43 14.96
C THR A 99 -12.78 10.45 14.54
N TYR A 100 -12.54 9.66 13.51
CA TYR A 100 -13.53 8.74 12.95
C TYR A 100 -13.35 7.30 13.38
N ALA A 101 -12.35 7.01 14.20
CA ALA A 101 -12.12 5.70 14.84
C ALA A 101 -12.06 4.53 13.84
N TYR A 102 -11.25 4.65 12.80
CA TYR A 102 -10.95 3.55 11.89
C TYR A 102 -9.43 3.39 11.72
N ALA A 103 -9.02 2.22 11.26
CA ALA A 103 -7.60 1.92 11.06
C ALA A 103 -7.35 1.28 9.70
N GLY A 104 -6.13 1.40 9.21
CA GLY A 104 -5.71 0.79 7.97
C GLY A 104 -4.20 0.80 7.82
N THR A 105 -3.71 0.07 6.82
CA THR A 105 -2.29 0.00 6.52
C THR A 105 -2.07 0.45 5.09
N PRO A 106 -1.65 1.71 4.86
CA PRO A 106 -1.31 2.15 3.51
C PRO A 106 -0.06 1.45 3.02
N ASP A 107 0.03 1.21 1.71
CA ASP A 107 1.20 0.56 1.12
C ASP A 107 2.45 1.42 1.27
N LEU A 108 2.36 2.70 0.93
CA LEU A 108 3.47 3.64 1.01
C LEU A 108 3.02 4.97 1.59
N ASP A 109 3.86 5.55 2.42
CA ASP A 109 3.72 6.89 2.96
C ASP A 109 5.02 7.62 2.71
N GLY A 110 4.98 8.79 2.10
CA GLY A 110 6.19 9.50 1.76
C GLY A 110 5.99 10.97 1.42
N ILE A 111 6.99 11.54 0.80
CA ILE A 111 7.05 12.96 0.46
C ILE A 111 7.27 13.12 -1.04
N LEU A 112 6.51 14.02 -1.64
CA LEU A 112 6.67 14.40 -3.06
C LEU A 112 7.55 15.66 -3.11
N THR A 113 8.86 15.48 -3.25
CA THR A 113 9.83 16.57 -3.12
C THR A 113 9.73 17.63 -4.20
N LYS A 114 9.15 17.31 -5.35
CA LYS A 114 8.97 18.23 -6.48
C LYS A 114 7.60 18.88 -6.52
N VAL A 115 6.72 18.58 -5.56
CA VAL A 115 5.37 19.13 -5.49
C VAL A 115 5.32 20.21 -4.42
N LYS A 116 4.81 21.39 -4.78
CA LYS A 116 4.65 22.52 -3.85
C LYS A 116 3.32 22.41 -3.12
N GLY A 117 3.25 22.94 -1.90
CA GLY A 117 2.03 23.01 -1.10
C GLY A 117 1.92 21.86 -0.12
N LYS A 118 1.20 20.79 -0.49
CA LYS A 118 1.02 19.61 0.38
C LYS A 118 1.87 18.45 -0.15
N PRO A 119 3.14 18.34 0.30
CA PRO A 119 4.06 17.34 -0.25
C PRO A 119 3.87 15.92 0.29
N PHE A 120 3.09 15.76 1.34
CA PHE A 120 2.88 14.43 1.93
C PHE A 120 1.92 13.60 1.07
N ALA A 121 2.24 12.33 0.89
CA ALA A 121 1.45 11.42 0.08
C ALA A 121 1.30 10.06 0.73
N VAL A 122 0.10 9.50 0.58
CA VAL A 122 -0.18 8.09 0.87
C VAL A 122 -0.49 7.44 -0.47
N ILE A 123 0.22 6.37 -0.78
CA ILE A 123 0.10 5.70 -2.07
C ILE A 123 -0.37 4.27 -1.86
N ASP A 124 -1.41 3.92 -2.59
CA ASP A 124 -1.92 2.56 -2.67
C ASP A 124 -1.55 2.00 -4.05
N VAL A 125 -0.78 0.94 -4.05
CA VAL A 125 -0.20 0.38 -5.27
C VAL A 125 -1.11 -0.67 -5.90
#